data_3d308064a8287cf78b8f2dc781bae2d0
#
_entry.id   3d308064a8287cf78b8f2dc781bae2d0
#
_cell.length_a   1.000
_cell.length_b   1.000
_cell.length_c   1.000
_cell.angle_alpha   90.00
_cell.angle_beta   90.00
_cell.angle_gamma   90.00
#
_symmetry.space_group_name_H-M   'P 1'
#
loop_
_entity.id
_entity.type
_entity.pdbx_description
1 polymer ?
#
loop_
_entity_poly.entity_id
_entity_poly.type
_entity_poly.pdbx_seq_one_letter_code
_entity_poly.pdbx_strand_id
1 'polypeptide(L)'
;NAVNMENLSKVEYDKLHVNVEQHSNDPNKKDEAEFLFGHMAEKYTRDLRSRQNFEKASDRELTKWMITALAYSLYVVKSNREDYTIKEGDILTFHVNLGTGLPYREKSKKENVDSFAGMFQGKHKVEFKHPIFKNLVVELIIENVIVFTEAEMALSLELNKENGIFETMPPEELLGK
;
A
#
# COMPACT_ATOMS: atom_id res chain seq x y z
N ASN A 1 10.32 -23.52 1.86
CA ASN A 1 11.45 -22.64 2.22
C ASN A 1 10.89 -21.28 2.49
N ALA A 2 10.79 -20.90 3.77
CA ALA A 2 10.47 -19.52 4.14
C ALA A 2 11.59 -18.63 3.62
N VAL A 3 11.30 -17.78 2.66
CA VAL A 3 12.23 -16.78 2.19
C VAL A 3 12.44 -15.80 3.34
N ASN A 4 13.68 -15.63 3.74
CA ASN A 4 14.02 -14.70 4.81
C ASN A 4 13.82 -13.27 4.31
N MET A 5 12.61 -12.74 4.51
CA MET A 5 12.18 -11.38 4.09
C MET A 5 13.02 -10.29 4.75
N GLU A 6 13.71 -10.57 5.86
CA GLU A 6 14.48 -9.58 6.60
C GLU A 6 15.71 -9.06 5.85
N ASN A 7 16.30 -9.86 4.96
CA ASN A 7 17.56 -9.48 4.30
C ASN A 7 17.37 -8.75 2.96
N LEU A 8 16.28 -8.99 2.23
CA LEU A 8 16.01 -8.32 0.95
C LEU A 8 15.39 -6.93 1.14
N SER A 9 14.55 -6.78 2.17
CA SER A 9 13.73 -5.58 2.34
C SER A 9 14.52 -4.33 2.75
N LYS A 10 15.56 -4.47 3.58
CA LYS A 10 16.19 -3.32 4.23
C LYS A 10 17.01 -2.46 3.26
N VAL A 11 17.79 -3.09 2.37
CA VAL A 11 18.67 -2.38 1.42
C VAL A 11 17.87 -1.76 0.29
N GLU A 12 16.81 -2.42 -0.17
CA GLU A 12 15.96 -1.90 -1.26
C GLU A 12 14.96 -0.85 -0.75
N TYR A 13 14.40 -1.04 0.45
CA TYR A 13 13.52 -0.07 1.08
C TYR A 13 14.21 1.28 1.31
N ASP A 14 15.49 1.27 1.70
CA ASP A 14 16.29 2.48 1.86
C ASP A 14 16.56 3.23 0.54
N LYS A 15 16.22 2.63 -0.60
CA LYS A 15 16.39 3.20 -1.94
C LYS A 15 15.08 3.53 -2.65
N LEU A 16 13.96 3.52 -1.93
CA LEU A 16 12.66 3.82 -2.52
C LEU A 16 12.56 5.31 -2.87
N HIS A 17 12.70 5.58 -4.16
CA HIS A 17 12.37 6.82 -4.82
C HIS A 17 11.29 6.50 -5.84
N VAL A 18 10.08 7.01 -5.64
CA VAL A 18 8.90 6.63 -6.43
C VAL A 18 8.11 7.84 -6.88
N ASN A 19 7.49 7.72 -8.05
CA ASN A 19 6.42 8.59 -8.49
C ASN A 19 5.09 7.82 -8.46
N VAL A 20 4.08 8.34 -7.77
CA VAL A 20 2.79 7.72 -7.59
C VAL A 20 1.72 8.52 -8.30
N GLU A 21 1.08 7.92 -9.28
CA GLU A 21 -0.14 8.42 -9.90
C GLU A 21 -1.33 7.68 -9.29
N GLN A 22 -2.10 8.39 -8.46
CA GLN A 22 -3.29 7.87 -7.81
C GLN A 22 -4.52 8.09 -8.69
N HIS A 23 -5.45 7.11 -8.70
CA HIS A 23 -6.73 7.26 -9.38
C HIS A 23 -7.44 8.55 -8.94
N SER A 24 -7.98 9.27 -9.91
CA SER A 24 -8.80 10.45 -9.71
C SER A 24 -10.15 10.26 -10.40
N ASN A 25 -11.23 10.64 -9.71
CA ASN A 25 -12.57 10.65 -10.30
C ASN A 25 -12.73 11.73 -11.38
N ASP A 26 -11.80 12.68 -11.44
CA ASP A 26 -11.74 13.69 -12.52
C ASP A 26 -10.69 13.25 -13.55
N PRO A 27 -11.10 12.86 -14.78
CA PRO A 27 -10.18 12.38 -15.81
C PRO A 27 -9.19 13.45 -16.31
N ASN A 28 -9.46 14.74 -16.02
CA ASN A 28 -8.60 15.85 -16.41
C ASN A 28 -7.59 16.21 -15.30
N LYS A 29 -7.68 15.60 -14.12
CA LYS A 29 -6.84 15.91 -12.97
C LYS A 29 -5.97 14.71 -12.63
N LYS A 30 -4.70 14.80 -12.97
CA LYS A 30 -3.69 13.86 -12.46
C LYS A 30 -3.42 14.16 -10.99
N ASP A 31 -3.54 13.13 -10.16
CA ASP A 31 -3.15 13.17 -8.75
C ASP A 31 -1.83 12.43 -8.58
N GLU A 32 -0.75 13.13 -8.89
CA GLU A 32 0.59 12.59 -8.97
C GLU A 32 1.49 13.23 -7.90
N ALA A 33 2.34 12.44 -7.27
CA ALA A 33 3.32 12.93 -6.32
C ALA A 33 4.56 12.05 -6.29
N GLU A 34 5.72 12.67 -6.09
CA GLU A 34 7.00 12.01 -5.97
C GLU A 34 7.41 11.92 -4.50
N PHE A 35 7.88 10.73 -4.09
CA PHE A 35 8.24 10.43 -2.71
C PHE A 35 9.61 9.78 -2.60
N LEU A 36 10.29 10.12 -1.50
CA LEU A 36 11.47 9.43 -1.02
C LEU A 36 11.15 8.75 0.30
N PHE A 37 11.60 7.51 0.47
CA PHE A 37 11.38 6.73 1.68
C PHE A 37 12.70 6.30 2.33
N GLY A 38 12.62 5.99 3.64
CA GLY A 38 13.74 5.49 4.41
C GLY A 38 14.91 6.48 4.47
N HIS A 39 16.11 5.97 4.39
CA HIS A 39 17.33 6.76 4.49
C HIS A 39 17.50 7.82 3.38
N MET A 40 16.91 7.60 2.22
CA MET A 40 16.90 8.61 1.15
C MET A 40 16.10 9.85 1.59
N ALA A 41 14.96 9.66 2.25
CA ALA A 41 14.18 10.78 2.76
C ALA A 41 14.97 11.60 3.78
N GLU A 42 15.65 10.95 4.72
CA GLU A 42 16.51 11.62 5.72
C GLU A 42 17.62 12.44 5.07
N LYS A 43 18.21 11.94 4.00
CA LYS A 43 19.34 12.59 3.31
C LYS A 43 18.94 13.85 2.53
N TYR A 44 17.72 13.88 1.98
CA TYR A 44 17.29 14.91 1.05
C TYR A 44 16.22 15.85 1.60
N THR A 45 15.58 15.54 2.73
CA THR A 45 14.56 16.40 3.33
C THR A 45 15.13 17.17 4.53
N ARG A 46 15.08 18.50 4.43
CA ARG A 46 15.39 19.40 5.57
C ARG A 46 14.21 19.57 6.53
N ASP A 47 13.00 19.25 6.08
CA ASP A 47 11.76 19.40 6.83
C ASP A 47 11.00 18.07 6.87
N LEU A 48 11.32 17.23 7.85
CA LEU A 48 10.47 16.11 8.23
C LEU A 48 9.22 16.68 8.91
N ARG A 49 8.15 16.85 8.17
CA ARG A 49 6.88 17.27 8.74
C ARG A 49 6.33 16.13 9.59
N SER A 50 6.32 16.33 10.90
CA SER A 50 5.53 15.50 11.80
C SER A 50 4.05 15.70 11.47
N ARG A 51 3.41 14.66 10.93
CA ARG A 51 1.97 14.65 10.68
C ARG A 51 1.24 14.34 11.97
N GLN A 52 1.04 15.35 12.79
CA GLN A 52 0.17 15.28 13.96
C GLN A 52 -1.22 15.79 13.56
N ASN A 53 -2.25 14.97 13.80
CA ASN A 53 -3.67 15.32 13.71
C ASN A 53 -4.32 15.39 12.31
N PHE A 54 -4.00 14.50 11.37
CA PHE A 54 -4.80 14.35 10.15
C PHE A 54 -5.85 13.24 10.31
N GLU A 55 -7.06 13.50 9.83
CA GLU A 55 -8.05 12.44 9.65
C GLU A 55 -7.58 11.53 8.51
N LYS A 56 -7.38 10.26 8.81
CA LYS A 56 -6.93 9.25 7.84
C LYS A 56 -7.85 9.14 6.63
N ALA A 57 -9.16 9.26 6.90
CA ALA A 57 -10.21 9.16 5.89
C ALA A 57 -10.13 10.19 4.77
N SER A 58 -9.40 11.28 4.95
CA SER A 58 -9.23 12.35 3.95
C SER A 58 -7.78 12.56 3.50
N ASP A 59 -6.82 11.81 4.05
CA ASP A 59 -5.40 11.99 3.78
C ASP A 59 -4.95 11.26 2.50
N ARG A 60 -4.98 11.97 1.37
CA ARG A 60 -4.54 11.43 0.07
C ARG A 60 -3.04 11.15 -0.01
N GLU A 61 -2.20 11.86 0.74
CA GLU A 61 -0.77 11.57 0.74
C GLU A 61 -0.47 10.28 1.50
N LEU A 62 -1.14 10.05 2.65
CA LEU A 62 -1.05 8.77 3.35
C LEU A 62 -1.50 7.63 2.45
N THR A 63 -2.58 7.83 1.69
CA THR A 63 -3.07 6.82 0.74
C THR A 63 -2.03 6.48 -0.31
N LYS A 64 -1.33 7.47 -0.88
CA LYS A 64 -0.22 7.25 -1.83
C LYS A 64 0.93 6.46 -1.20
N TRP A 65 1.25 6.71 0.07
CA TRP A 65 2.25 5.91 0.79
C TRP A 65 1.82 4.46 0.94
N MET A 66 0.55 4.22 1.28
CA MET A 66 0.00 2.87 1.38
C MET A 66 0.00 2.15 0.02
N ILE A 67 -0.36 2.84 -1.06
CA ILE A 67 -0.27 2.34 -2.44
C ILE A 67 1.18 1.98 -2.79
N THR A 68 2.15 2.80 -2.42
CA THR A 68 3.58 2.52 -2.62
C THR A 68 4.02 1.27 -1.87
N ALA A 69 3.64 1.16 -0.59
CA ALA A 69 3.98 -0.01 0.23
C ALA A 69 3.39 -1.30 -0.35
N LEU A 70 2.14 -1.24 -0.83
CA LEU A 70 1.47 -2.36 -1.47
C LEU A 70 2.17 -2.76 -2.78
N ALA A 71 2.48 -1.80 -3.64
CA ALA A 71 3.18 -2.03 -4.90
C ALA A 71 4.56 -2.68 -4.68
N TYR A 72 5.32 -2.16 -3.72
CA TYR A 72 6.62 -2.73 -3.35
C TYR A 72 6.50 -4.14 -2.80
N SER A 73 5.54 -4.39 -1.90
CA SER A 73 5.31 -5.71 -1.32
C SER A 73 4.96 -6.75 -2.39
N LEU A 74 4.08 -6.40 -3.34
CA LEU A 74 3.70 -7.30 -4.44
C LEU A 74 4.86 -7.57 -5.38
N TYR A 75 5.69 -6.57 -5.68
CA TYR A 75 6.93 -6.77 -6.42
C TYR A 75 7.86 -7.76 -5.70
N VAL A 76 8.09 -7.59 -4.39
CA VAL A 76 8.94 -8.49 -3.60
C VAL A 76 8.38 -9.93 -3.59
N VAL A 77 7.06 -10.09 -3.41
CA VAL A 77 6.42 -11.40 -3.47
C VAL A 77 6.62 -12.06 -4.83
N LYS A 78 6.43 -11.31 -5.93
CA LYS A 78 6.64 -11.81 -7.29
C LYS A 78 8.08 -12.23 -7.53
N SER A 79 9.05 -11.38 -7.13
CA SER A 79 10.47 -11.68 -7.27
C SER A 79 10.87 -12.96 -6.54
N ASN A 80 10.32 -13.17 -5.33
CA ASN A 80 10.68 -14.30 -4.50
C ASN A 80 10.00 -15.62 -4.90
N ARG A 81 8.76 -15.56 -5.41
CA ARG A 81 7.99 -16.76 -5.73
C ARG A 81 8.20 -17.27 -7.14
N GLU A 82 8.44 -16.38 -8.08
CA GLU A 82 8.52 -16.69 -9.51
C GLU A 82 9.94 -16.60 -10.05
N ASP A 83 10.98 -16.45 -9.19
CA ASP A 83 12.37 -16.17 -9.58
C ASP A 83 12.46 -15.00 -10.59
N TYR A 84 11.55 -14.03 -10.42
CA TYR A 84 11.43 -12.92 -11.35
C TYR A 84 12.61 -11.95 -11.22
N THR A 85 13.27 -11.69 -12.31
CA THR A 85 14.34 -10.70 -12.42
C THR A 85 13.88 -9.49 -13.22
N ILE A 86 13.93 -8.29 -12.61
CA ILE A 86 13.54 -7.04 -13.25
C ILE A 86 14.37 -6.80 -14.52
N LYS A 87 13.67 -6.48 -15.61
CA LYS A 87 14.25 -5.93 -16.83
C LYS A 87 14.00 -4.44 -16.91
N GLU A 88 14.76 -3.76 -17.76
CA GLU A 88 14.61 -2.32 -17.98
C GLU A 88 13.22 -2.00 -18.51
N GLY A 89 12.52 -1.09 -17.79
CA GLY A 89 11.20 -0.62 -18.17
C GLY A 89 10.06 -1.62 -18.00
N ASP A 90 10.24 -2.68 -17.20
CA ASP A 90 9.18 -3.65 -16.92
C ASP A 90 7.93 -2.99 -16.32
N ILE A 91 6.77 -3.50 -16.73
CA ILE A 91 5.47 -3.13 -16.18
C ILE A 91 4.85 -4.37 -15.55
N LEU A 92 4.60 -4.32 -14.24
CA LEU A 92 3.90 -5.37 -13.50
C LEU A 92 2.50 -4.90 -13.17
N THR A 93 1.49 -5.65 -13.59
CA THR A 93 0.08 -5.36 -13.29
C THR A 93 -0.45 -6.36 -12.27
N PHE A 94 -1.07 -5.85 -11.21
CA PHE A 94 -1.70 -6.67 -10.17
C PHE A 94 -3.16 -6.27 -9.99
N HIS A 95 -4.04 -7.27 -9.96
CA HIS A 95 -5.44 -7.13 -9.55
C HIS A 95 -5.54 -7.43 -8.05
N VAL A 96 -6.12 -6.52 -7.28
CA VAL A 96 -6.07 -6.55 -5.82
C VAL A 96 -7.45 -6.31 -5.23
N ASN A 97 -7.82 -7.16 -4.25
CA ASN A 97 -8.85 -6.84 -3.29
C ASN A 97 -8.15 -6.36 -2.00
N LEU A 98 -8.45 -5.15 -1.56
CA LEU A 98 -7.73 -4.49 -0.47
C LEU A 98 -8.55 -4.48 0.82
N GLY A 99 -7.97 -5.03 1.89
CA GLY A 99 -8.41 -4.78 3.25
C GLY A 99 -7.58 -3.65 3.86
N THR A 100 -8.22 -2.65 4.43
CA THR A 100 -7.55 -1.51 5.08
C THR A 100 -8.28 -1.08 6.35
N GLY A 101 -7.66 -0.25 7.18
CA GLY A 101 -8.20 0.11 8.49
C GLY A 101 -8.27 1.61 8.76
N LEU A 102 -9.38 2.02 9.37
CA LEU A 102 -9.57 3.33 9.95
C LEU A 102 -9.66 3.24 11.48
N PRO A 103 -9.26 4.30 12.22
CA PRO A 103 -9.59 4.44 13.63
C PRO A 103 -11.11 4.34 13.83
N TYR A 104 -11.54 3.74 14.95
CA TYR A 104 -12.96 3.54 15.24
C TYR A 104 -13.79 4.83 15.08
N ARG A 105 -13.27 5.95 15.59
CA ARG A 105 -13.94 7.26 15.51
C ARG A 105 -14.19 7.72 14.07
N GLU A 106 -13.30 7.41 13.15
CA GLU A 106 -13.46 7.75 11.73
C GLU A 106 -14.37 6.75 11.03
N LYS A 107 -14.19 5.45 11.30
CA LYS A 107 -15.00 4.39 10.70
C LYS A 107 -16.48 4.49 11.08
N SER A 108 -16.82 5.04 12.26
CA SER A 108 -18.22 5.20 12.69
C SER A 108 -19.05 6.14 11.78
N LYS A 109 -18.39 6.92 10.93
CA LYS A 109 -19.02 7.80 9.95
C LYS A 109 -18.96 7.16 8.57
N LYS A 110 -20.11 6.86 7.99
CA LYS A 110 -20.20 6.23 6.66
C LYS A 110 -19.47 7.03 5.59
N GLU A 111 -19.60 8.34 5.60
CA GLU A 111 -18.93 9.24 4.68
C GLU A 111 -17.40 9.10 4.69
N ASN A 112 -16.81 8.88 5.85
CA ASN A 112 -15.37 8.65 5.98
C ASN A 112 -14.97 7.31 5.37
N VAL A 113 -15.77 6.26 5.61
CA VAL A 113 -15.55 4.93 5.04
C VAL A 113 -15.62 4.99 3.51
N ASP A 114 -16.67 5.61 2.97
CA ASP A 114 -16.89 5.72 1.52
C ASP A 114 -15.77 6.57 0.86
N SER A 115 -15.37 7.68 1.48
CA SER A 115 -14.29 8.53 1.02
C SER A 115 -12.95 7.80 1.02
N PHE A 116 -12.63 7.11 2.11
CA PHE A 116 -11.37 6.38 2.26
C PHE A 116 -11.26 5.20 1.29
N ALA A 117 -12.33 4.40 1.16
CA ALA A 117 -12.39 3.33 0.18
C ALA A 117 -12.23 3.86 -1.26
N GLY A 118 -12.91 4.96 -1.58
CA GLY A 118 -12.85 5.59 -2.89
C GLY A 118 -11.47 6.12 -3.29
N MET A 119 -10.61 6.45 -2.30
CA MET A 119 -9.23 6.86 -2.58
C MET A 119 -8.35 5.69 -3.05
N PHE A 120 -8.69 4.46 -2.67
CA PHE A 120 -7.95 3.27 -3.09
C PHE A 120 -8.53 2.61 -4.32
N GLN A 121 -9.85 2.69 -4.52
CA GLN A 121 -10.51 1.99 -5.61
C GLN A 121 -10.10 2.57 -6.97
N GLY A 122 -9.78 1.68 -7.93
CA GLY A 122 -9.41 2.05 -9.29
C GLY A 122 -7.98 1.68 -9.66
N LYS A 123 -7.46 2.31 -10.72
CA LYS A 123 -6.12 2.04 -11.25
C LYS A 123 -5.11 3.06 -10.71
N HIS A 124 -4.04 2.56 -10.11
CA HIS A 124 -2.92 3.35 -9.63
C HIS A 124 -1.64 2.91 -10.31
N LYS A 125 -0.68 3.83 -10.45
CA LYS A 125 0.61 3.57 -11.06
C LYS A 125 1.71 4.03 -10.12
N VAL A 126 2.68 3.14 -9.85
CA VAL A 126 3.86 3.43 -9.04
C VAL A 126 5.10 3.21 -9.90
N GLU A 127 5.83 4.26 -10.18
CA GLU A 127 7.09 4.21 -10.92
C GLU A 127 8.26 4.24 -9.94
N PHE A 128 9.11 3.23 -9.97
CA PHE A 128 10.31 3.15 -9.14
C PHE A 128 11.47 3.83 -9.86
N LYS A 129 11.87 5.02 -9.39
CA LYS A 129 12.85 5.90 -10.05
C LYS A 129 14.30 5.56 -9.73
N HIS A 130 14.58 4.87 -8.61
CA HIS A 130 15.95 4.51 -8.28
C HIS A 130 16.50 3.48 -9.27
N PRO A 131 17.76 3.65 -9.77
CA PRO A 131 18.33 2.79 -10.82
C PRO A 131 18.33 1.29 -10.54
N ILE A 132 18.34 0.88 -9.26
CA ILE A 132 18.25 -0.54 -8.86
C ILE A 132 16.97 -1.22 -9.38
N PHE A 133 15.88 -0.46 -9.55
CA PHE A 133 14.60 -0.94 -10.04
C PHE A 133 14.46 -0.84 -11.56
N LYS A 134 15.48 -0.35 -12.28
CA LYS A 134 15.52 -0.32 -13.75
C LYS A 134 14.24 0.27 -14.39
N ASN A 135 13.76 1.38 -13.85
CA ASN A 135 12.52 2.03 -14.29
C ASN A 135 11.27 1.12 -14.22
N LEU A 136 11.24 0.21 -13.24
CA LEU A 136 10.07 -0.64 -12.98
C LEU A 136 8.83 0.20 -12.73
N VAL A 137 7.74 -0.20 -13.36
CA VAL A 137 6.41 0.33 -13.12
C VAL A 137 5.52 -0.76 -12.51
N VAL A 138 4.85 -0.46 -11.43
CA VAL A 138 3.81 -1.33 -10.87
C VAL A 138 2.45 -0.66 -11.04
N GLU A 139 1.56 -1.34 -11.76
CA GLU A 139 0.17 -0.95 -11.90
C GLU A 139 -0.70 -1.78 -10.95
N LEU A 140 -1.45 -1.10 -10.09
CA LEU A 140 -2.41 -1.72 -9.19
C LEU A 140 -3.83 -1.42 -9.68
N ILE A 141 -4.61 -2.49 -9.90
CA ILE A 141 -6.03 -2.39 -10.20
C ILE A 141 -6.77 -2.88 -8.94
N ILE A 142 -7.20 -1.93 -8.12
CA ILE A 142 -7.89 -2.22 -6.85
C ILE A 142 -9.38 -2.26 -7.13
N GLU A 143 -9.95 -3.47 -7.17
CA GLU A 143 -11.33 -3.71 -7.56
C GLU A 143 -12.29 -3.52 -6.38
N ASN A 144 -11.93 -4.06 -5.22
CA ASN A 144 -12.72 -3.98 -4.02
C ASN A 144 -11.88 -3.48 -2.84
N VAL A 145 -12.50 -2.64 -2.01
CA VAL A 145 -11.90 -2.13 -0.78
C VAL A 145 -12.82 -2.40 0.38
N ILE A 146 -12.33 -3.12 1.38
CA ILE A 146 -13.02 -3.37 2.63
C ILE A 146 -12.32 -2.58 3.73
N VAL A 147 -13.06 -1.72 4.42
CA VAL A 147 -12.54 -0.89 5.50
C VAL A 147 -12.94 -1.46 6.85
N PHE A 148 -11.96 -1.90 7.60
CA PHE A 148 -12.08 -2.38 8.98
C PHE A 148 -11.78 -1.27 9.98
N THR A 149 -12.05 -1.50 11.26
CA THR A 149 -11.35 -0.75 12.31
C THR A 149 -9.91 -1.26 12.43
N GLU A 150 -9.00 -0.44 12.91
CA GLU A 150 -7.61 -0.87 13.17
C GLU A 150 -7.55 -2.04 14.16
N ALA A 151 -8.46 -2.08 15.13
CA ALA A 151 -8.58 -3.19 16.07
C ALA A 151 -9.07 -4.50 15.42
N GLU A 152 -10.06 -4.43 14.52
CA GLU A 152 -10.53 -5.58 13.74
C GLU A 152 -9.42 -6.14 12.85
N MET A 153 -8.64 -5.26 12.20
CA MET A 153 -7.49 -5.69 11.40
C MET A 153 -6.43 -6.38 12.25
N ALA A 154 -6.05 -5.81 13.39
CA ALA A 154 -5.06 -6.40 14.27
C ALA A 154 -5.51 -7.79 14.76
N LEU A 155 -6.79 -7.92 15.14
CA LEU A 155 -7.35 -9.21 15.57
C LEU A 155 -7.36 -10.25 14.44
N SER A 156 -7.73 -9.85 13.22
CA SER A 156 -7.73 -10.78 12.08
C SER A 156 -6.33 -11.28 11.71
N LEU A 157 -5.32 -10.44 11.84
CA LEU A 157 -3.93 -10.81 11.63
C LEU A 157 -3.42 -11.81 12.69
N GLU A 158 -3.81 -11.65 13.95
CA GLU A 158 -3.45 -12.58 15.01
C GLU A 158 -4.10 -13.95 14.83
N LEU A 159 -5.39 -14.00 14.48
CA LEU A 159 -6.13 -15.24 14.28
C LEU A 159 -5.63 -16.06 13.09
N ASN A 160 -5.02 -15.43 12.10
CA ASN A 160 -4.51 -16.10 10.91
C ASN A 160 -3.02 -16.49 10.98
N LYS A 161 -2.30 -16.16 12.06
CA LYS A 161 -0.89 -16.52 12.24
C LYS A 161 -0.66 -18.03 12.28
N GLU A 162 -1.59 -18.81 12.82
CA GLU A 162 -1.42 -20.26 13.00
C GLU A 162 -1.43 -21.05 11.69
N ASN A 163 -2.07 -20.53 10.63
CA ASN A 163 -2.23 -21.24 9.36
C ASN A 163 -1.32 -20.76 8.22
N GLY A 164 -0.55 -19.70 8.42
CA GLY A 164 0.37 -19.16 7.40
C GLY A 164 -0.31 -18.65 6.12
N ILE A 165 -1.62 -18.63 6.10
CA ILE A 165 -2.47 -18.17 5.00
C ILE A 165 -3.28 -16.99 5.54
N PHE A 166 -3.14 -15.82 4.92
CA PHE A 166 -4.00 -14.68 5.20
C PHE A 166 -5.38 -14.91 4.56
N GLU A 167 -6.18 -15.79 5.12
CA GLU A 167 -7.60 -15.84 4.83
C GLU A 167 -8.26 -14.77 5.70
N THR A 168 -8.79 -13.74 5.07
CA THR A 168 -9.64 -12.78 5.76
C THR A 168 -10.93 -13.47 6.16
N MET A 169 -11.12 -13.73 7.46
CA MET A 169 -12.44 -14.13 7.95
C MET A 169 -13.45 -13.01 7.61
N PRO A 170 -14.61 -13.35 7.05
CA PRO A 170 -15.65 -12.37 6.85
C PRO A 170 -16.05 -11.75 8.20
N PRO A 171 -16.34 -10.43 8.24
CA PRO A 171 -16.65 -9.71 9.49
C PRO A 171 -17.76 -10.34 10.32
N GLU A 172 -18.67 -11.07 9.67
CA GLU A 172 -19.79 -11.78 10.29
C GLU A 172 -19.35 -12.96 11.18
N GLU A 173 -18.20 -13.57 10.90
CA GLU A 173 -17.63 -14.63 11.73
C GLU A 173 -16.84 -14.10 12.92
N LEU A 174 -16.31 -12.87 12.84
CA LEU A 174 -15.59 -12.21 13.92
C LEU A 174 -16.50 -11.67 15.03
N LEU A 175 -17.75 -11.39 14.69
CA LEU A 175 -18.76 -10.82 15.63
C LEU A 175 -19.75 -11.84 16.15
N GLY A 176 -19.68 -13.08 15.71
CA GLY A 176 -20.70 -14.07 15.97
C GLY A 176 -20.29 -15.12 17.00
N LYS A 177 -20.74 -15.00 18.14
CA LYS A 177 -21.39 -15.98 19.04
C LYS A 177 -21.15 -15.64 20.48
#